data_83c42b52efb4195b77c686d9b8993f69
#
_entry.id   83c42b52efb4195b77c686d9b8993f69
#
_cell.length_a   1.000
_cell.length_b   1.000
_cell.length_c   1.000
_cell.angle_alpha   90.00
_cell.angle_beta   90.00
_cell.angle_gamma   90.00
#
_symmetry.space_group_name_H-M   'P 1'
#
loop_
_entity.id
_entity.type
_entity.pdbx_description
1 polymer ?
#
loop_
_entity_poly.entity_id
_entity_poly.type
_entity_poly.pdbx_seq_one_letter_code
_entity_poly.pdbx_strand_id
1 'polypeptide(L)'
;ISECLVGSEMCIRDSDMVDDEEMLELVEMEMRELLAAYDFEEDTPIIRGSALGALNGVPEWEDKVMELMDACDTWIQEPVRDVEKPFLMPVEDVFSITGRGTVATGRVERGTLHLNDSVEIVGIKEENRTVVVTGIEMFRKLLDEAQAGDNIGALLRGIQRTEIQRGQVLAKPGTVT
;
A
#
# COMPACT_ATOMS: atom_id res chain seq x y z
N ILE A 1 -8.96 -13.46 -4.02
CA ILE A 1 -7.60 -12.98 -4.42
C ILE A 1 -6.57 -13.37 -3.37
N SER A 2 -6.85 -13.25 -2.04
CA SER A 2 -5.86 -13.54 -1.01
C SER A 2 -5.49 -15.02 -0.88
N GLU A 3 -6.41 -15.94 -1.11
CA GLU A 3 -6.15 -17.39 -0.98
C GLU A 3 -5.30 -17.95 -2.13
N CYS A 4 -5.45 -17.42 -3.36
CA CYS A 4 -4.59 -17.78 -4.48
C CYS A 4 -3.17 -17.24 -4.36
N LEU A 5 -3.01 -16.02 -3.80
CA LEU A 5 -1.70 -15.41 -3.58
C LEU A 5 -0.89 -16.18 -2.52
N VAL A 6 -1.53 -16.67 -1.45
CA VAL A 6 -0.85 -17.45 -0.42
C VAL A 6 -0.28 -18.77 -0.98
N GLY A 7 -1.01 -19.44 -1.87
CA GLY A 7 -0.52 -20.67 -2.52
C GLY A 7 0.65 -20.42 -3.46
N SER A 8 0.63 -19.36 -4.25
CA SER A 8 1.71 -19.00 -5.17
C SER A 8 2.96 -18.48 -4.46
N GLU A 9 2.81 -17.70 -3.38
CA GLU A 9 3.95 -17.29 -2.56
C GLU A 9 4.66 -18.48 -1.93
N MET A 10 3.94 -19.51 -1.48
CA MET A 10 4.55 -20.72 -0.93
C MET A 10 5.36 -21.50 -1.97
N CYS A 11 4.87 -21.63 -3.19
CA CYS A 11 5.59 -22.34 -4.25
C CYS A 11 6.88 -21.62 -4.67
N ILE A 12 6.88 -20.31 -4.74
CA ILE A 12 8.04 -19.49 -5.13
C ILE A 12 9.12 -19.48 -4.03
N ARG A 13 8.76 -19.34 -2.78
CA ARG A 13 9.73 -19.22 -1.67
C ARG A 13 10.23 -20.53 -1.08
N ASP A 14 9.57 -21.64 -1.39
CA ASP A 14 9.84 -22.96 -0.81
C ASP A 14 10.13 -24.00 -1.93
N SER A 15 10.76 -23.56 -3.04
CA SER A 15 11.11 -24.46 -4.18
C SER A 15 12.07 -25.58 -3.80
N ASP A 16 12.84 -25.42 -2.73
CA ASP A 16 13.72 -26.45 -2.17
C ASP A 16 12.98 -27.62 -1.52
N MET A 17 11.69 -27.49 -1.27
CA MET A 17 10.85 -28.58 -0.72
C MET A 17 10.30 -29.51 -1.78
N VAL A 18 10.54 -29.23 -3.08
CA VAL A 18 10.06 -30.01 -4.20
C VAL A 18 11.25 -30.56 -4.98
N ASP A 19 11.44 -31.88 -4.91
CA ASP A 19 12.54 -32.60 -5.61
C ASP A 19 12.24 -32.92 -7.10
N ASP A 20 11.03 -32.60 -7.55
CA ASP A 20 10.54 -32.92 -8.90
C ASP A 20 10.47 -31.63 -9.76
N GLU A 21 11.40 -31.53 -10.73
CA GLU A 21 11.47 -30.40 -11.66
C GLU A 21 10.21 -30.27 -12.52
N GLU A 22 9.61 -31.41 -12.95
CA GLU A 22 8.39 -31.40 -13.75
C GLU A 22 7.22 -30.76 -12.97
N MET A 23 7.20 -30.96 -11.64
CA MET A 23 6.20 -30.34 -10.78
C MET A 23 6.40 -28.81 -10.69
N LEU A 24 7.63 -28.34 -10.58
CA LEU A 24 7.94 -26.90 -10.57
C LEU A 24 7.59 -26.24 -11.90
N GLU A 25 7.86 -26.91 -13.03
CA GLU A 25 7.45 -26.41 -14.35
C GLU A 25 5.93 -26.34 -14.51
N LEU A 26 5.21 -27.32 -13.98
CA LEU A 26 3.74 -27.32 -14.00
C LEU A 26 3.17 -26.15 -13.21
N VAL A 27 3.69 -25.90 -12.01
CA VAL A 27 3.29 -24.76 -11.16
C VAL A 27 3.57 -23.43 -11.87
N GLU A 28 4.72 -23.29 -12.52
CA GLU A 28 5.04 -22.09 -13.29
C GLU A 28 4.06 -21.88 -14.45
N MET A 29 3.68 -22.95 -15.14
CA MET A 29 2.71 -22.89 -16.23
C MET A 29 1.33 -22.45 -15.73
N GLU A 30 0.85 -23.01 -14.61
CA GLU A 30 -0.40 -22.60 -13.97
C GLU A 30 -0.36 -21.14 -13.51
N MET A 31 0.79 -20.68 -12.99
CA MET A 31 0.98 -19.26 -12.63
C MET A 31 0.91 -18.34 -13.84
N ARG A 32 1.50 -18.73 -14.99
CA ARG A 32 1.39 -17.94 -16.21
C ARG A 32 -0.03 -17.87 -16.75
N GLU A 33 -0.78 -18.97 -16.68
CA GLU A 33 -2.20 -18.97 -17.05
C GLU A 33 -3.01 -18.02 -16.13
N LEU A 34 -2.71 -18.02 -14.82
CA LEU A 34 -3.34 -17.12 -13.86
C LEU A 34 -3.00 -15.65 -14.14
N LEU A 35 -1.73 -15.33 -14.39
CA LEU A 35 -1.29 -13.98 -14.73
C LEU A 35 -1.96 -13.49 -16.02
N ALA A 36 -2.05 -14.33 -17.04
CA ALA A 36 -2.75 -14.02 -18.29
C ALA A 36 -4.25 -13.76 -18.08
N ALA A 37 -4.91 -14.49 -17.17
CA ALA A 37 -6.32 -14.27 -16.82
C ALA A 37 -6.57 -12.93 -16.11
N TYR A 38 -5.54 -12.29 -15.55
CA TYR A 38 -5.56 -10.99 -14.93
C TYR A 38 -4.91 -9.88 -15.80
N ASP A 39 -4.72 -10.14 -17.08
CA ASP A 39 -4.14 -9.20 -18.05
C ASP A 39 -2.70 -8.75 -17.73
N PHE A 40 -1.91 -9.61 -17.08
CA PHE A 40 -0.48 -9.40 -16.93
C PHE A 40 0.26 -9.83 -18.21
N GLU A 41 1.43 -9.24 -18.43
CA GLU A 41 2.26 -9.55 -19.60
C GLU A 41 2.81 -11.00 -19.54
N GLU A 42 2.93 -11.66 -20.70
CA GLU A 42 3.37 -13.07 -20.77
C GLU A 42 4.80 -13.29 -20.26
N ASP A 43 5.65 -12.25 -20.34
CA ASP A 43 7.04 -12.26 -19.91
C ASP A 43 7.24 -11.78 -18.46
N THR A 44 6.16 -11.66 -17.67
CA THR A 44 6.24 -11.35 -16.24
C THR A 44 7.23 -12.30 -15.55
N PRO A 45 8.26 -11.78 -14.85
CA PRO A 45 9.27 -12.61 -14.21
C PRO A 45 8.67 -13.55 -13.15
N ILE A 46 9.05 -14.81 -13.21
CA ILE A 46 8.74 -15.79 -12.16
C ILE A 46 10.07 -16.34 -11.66
N ILE A 47 10.39 -16.12 -10.39
CA ILE A 47 11.66 -16.48 -9.78
C ILE A 47 11.42 -17.57 -8.75
N ARG A 48 12.07 -18.73 -8.96
CA ARG A 48 12.03 -19.86 -8.04
C ARG A 48 13.12 -19.68 -6.98
N GLY A 49 12.80 -19.91 -5.71
CA GLY A 49 13.75 -19.72 -4.63
C GLY A 49 13.39 -20.44 -3.34
N SER A 50 14.30 -20.42 -2.39
CA SER A 50 14.07 -20.86 -1.02
C SER A 50 14.37 -19.72 -0.06
N ALA A 51 13.33 -19.18 0.57
CA ALA A 51 13.48 -18.14 1.57
C ALA A 51 14.23 -18.64 2.81
N LEU A 52 13.98 -19.89 3.23
CA LEU A 52 14.68 -20.51 4.35
C LEU A 52 16.15 -20.79 4.01
N GLY A 53 16.43 -21.29 2.80
CA GLY A 53 17.78 -21.50 2.31
C GLY A 53 18.60 -20.22 2.27
N ALA A 54 18.03 -19.13 1.77
CA ALA A 54 18.66 -17.81 1.77
C ALA A 54 18.91 -17.29 3.20
N LEU A 55 17.94 -17.42 4.11
CA LEU A 55 18.09 -17.02 5.51
C LEU A 55 19.22 -17.80 6.23
N ASN A 56 19.44 -19.04 5.83
CA ASN A 56 20.51 -19.90 6.34
C ASN A 56 21.88 -19.64 5.68
N GLY A 57 21.98 -18.68 4.75
CA GLY A 57 23.21 -18.30 4.10
C GLY A 57 23.67 -19.27 3.02
N VAL A 58 22.74 -19.98 2.35
CA VAL A 58 23.06 -20.80 1.18
C VAL A 58 23.19 -19.89 -0.04
N PRO A 59 24.40 -19.76 -0.66
CA PRO A 59 24.67 -18.77 -1.69
C PRO A 59 23.72 -18.82 -2.89
N GLU A 60 23.37 -19.99 -3.34
CA GLU A 60 22.44 -20.20 -4.46
C GLU A 60 21.08 -19.53 -4.20
N TRP A 61 20.56 -19.64 -2.98
CA TRP A 61 19.27 -19.06 -2.61
C TRP A 61 19.37 -17.57 -2.28
N GLU A 62 20.51 -17.10 -1.78
CA GLU A 62 20.79 -15.67 -1.64
C GLU A 62 20.79 -14.98 -3.01
N ASP A 63 21.42 -15.59 -4.02
CA ASP A 63 21.43 -15.08 -5.39
C ASP A 63 20.00 -14.99 -5.98
N LYS A 64 19.13 -15.98 -5.68
CA LYS A 64 17.72 -15.93 -6.11
C LYS A 64 16.92 -14.81 -5.43
N VAL A 65 17.21 -14.48 -4.21
CA VAL A 65 16.61 -13.31 -3.54
C VAL A 65 17.08 -12.01 -4.20
N MET A 66 18.35 -11.91 -4.56
CA MET A 66 18.86 -10.74 -5.29
C MET A 66 18.26 -10.64 -6.70
N GLU A 67 18.11 -11.74 -7.41
CA GLU A 67 17.41 -11.78 -8.71
C GLU A 67 15.96 -11.27 -8.59
N LEU A 68 15.25 -11.64 -7.52
CA LEU A 68 13.91 -11.11 -7.24
C LEU A 68 13.93 -9.60 -7.00
N MET A 69 14.91 -9.08 -6.26
CA MET A 69 15.04 -7.64 -6.03
C MET A 69 15.33 -6.89 -7.33
N ASP A 70 16.23 -7.41 -8.16
CA ASP A 70 16.55 -6.84 -9.48
C ASP A 70 15.32 -6.86 -10.40
N ALA A 71 14.52 -7.94 -10.35
CA ALA A 71 13.26 -8.01 -11.10
C ALA A 71 12.25 -6.97 -10.60
N CYS A 72 12.12 -6.75 -9.29
CA CYS A 72 11.27 -5.69 -8.74
C CYS A 72 11.71 -4.30 -9.23
N ASP A 73 13.01 -4.03 -9.26
CA ASP A 73 13.53 -2.72 -9.65
C ASP A 73 13.42 -2.47 -11.18
N THR A 74 13.47 -3.53 -11.98
CA THR A 74 13.47 -3.40 -13.45
C THR A 74 12.10 -3.60 -14.10
N TRP A 75 11.26 -4.47 -13.52
CA TRP A 75 9.96 -4.83 -14.07
C TRP A 75 8.81 -3.97 -13.57
N ILE A 76 8.79 -3.66 -12.25
CA ILE A 76 7.72 -2.87 -11.66
C ILE A 76 7.93 -1.40 -12.05
N GLN A 77 7.01 -0.89 -12.89
CA GLN A 77 7.05 0.51 -13.28
C GLN A 77 6.67 1.41 -12.10
N GLU A 78 7.42 2.49 -11.92
CA GLU A 78 7.07 3.48 -10.90
C GLU A 78 5.72 4.13 -11.23
N PRO A 79 4.72 4.06 -10.31
CA PRO A 79 3.40 4.59 -10.57
C PRO A 79 3.43 6.11 -10.71
N VAL A 80 2.68 6.64 -11.70
CA VAL A 80 2.48 8.08 -11.84
C VAL A 80 1.65 8.59 -10.68
N ARG A 81 2.23 9.44 -9.86
CA ARG A 81 1.56 10.05 -8.71
C ARG A 81 0.86 11.34 -9.10
N ASP A 82 -0.44 11.43 -8.88
CA ASP A 82 -1.27 12.60 -9.18
C ASP A 82 -1.10 13.73 -8.15
N VAL A 83 0.10 14.24 -7.99
CA VAL A 83 0.44 15.24 -6.96
C VAL A 83 -0.15 16.63 -7.22
N GLU A 84 -0.40 16.98 -8.50
CA GLU A 84 -0.94 18.28 -8.91
C GLU A 84 -2.46 18.40 -8.71
N LYS A 85 -3.16 17.28 -8.52
CA LYS A 85 -4.62 17.29 -8.28
C LYS A 85 -4.93 17.76 -6.86
N PRO A 86 -6.16 18.24 -6.60
CA PRO A 86 -6.59 18.57 -5.24
C PRO A 86 -6.46 17.36 -4.32
N PHE A 87 -5.94 17.58 -3.11
CA PHE A 87 -5.77 16.53 -2.08
C PHE A 87 -7.05 15.73 -1.84
N LEU A 88 -6.89 14.42 -1.74
CA LEU A 88 -7.94 13.48 -1.39
C LEU A 88 -7.35 12.24 -0.72
N MET A 89 -7.92 11.88 0.44
CA MET A 89 -7.54 10.70 1.21
C MET A 89 -8.79 10.03 1.80
N PRO A 90 -9.14 8.81 1.38
CA PRO A 90 -10.17 8.01 2.06
C PRO A 90 -9.73 7.66 3.48
N VAL A 91 -10.68 7.73 4.42
CA VAL A 91 -10.43 7.37 5.82
C VAL A 91 -10.58 5.86 5.99
N GLU A 92 -9.49 5.19 6.34
CA GLU A 92 -9.43 3.75 6.56
C GLU A 92 -9.64 3.39 8.03
N ASP A 93 -9.07 4.18 8.95
CA ASP A 93 -9.28 4.01 10.39
C ASP A 93 -9.23 5.34 11.12
N VAL A 94 -9.81 5.37 12.33
CA VAL A 94 -9.84 6.56 13.19
C VAL A 94 -9.58 6.18 14.63
N PHE A 95 -8.62 6.84 15.25
CA PHE A 95 -8.30 6.66 16.66
C PHE A 95 -7.97 7.99 17.34
N SER A 96 -7.98 7.98 18.67
CA SER A 96 -7.61 9.15 19.47
C SER A 96 -6.29 8.92 20.18
N ILE A 97 -5.44 9.94 20.15
CA ILE A 97 -4.22 9.99 20.95
C ILE A 97 -4.46 10.91 22.13
N THR A 98 -4.34 10.38 23.36
CA THR A 98 -4.54 11.16 24.60
C THR A 98 -3.62 12.37 24.61
N GLY A 99 -4.22 13.56 24.77
CA GLY A 99 -3.49 14.85 24.81
C GLY A 99 -3.08 15.40 23.44
N ARG A 100 -3.30 14.66 22.33
CA ARG A 100 -2.96 15.12 20.97
C ARG A 100 -4.19 15.39 20.09
N GLY A 101 -5.20 14.52 20.15
CA GLY A 101 -6.42 14.68 19.37
C GLY A 101 -6.81 13.44 18.58
N THR A 102 -7.61 13.62 17.54
CA THR A 102 -8.12 12.57 16.67
C THR A 102 -7.21 12.40 15.47
N VAL A 103 -6.85 11.16 15.15
CA VAL A 103 -6.05 10.78 13.98
C VAL A 103 -6.92 10.00 13.02
N ALA A 104 -6.94 10.42 11.76
CA ALA A 104 -7.49 9.66 10.64
C ALA A 104 -6.35 9.07 9.84
N THR A 105 -6.39 7.78 9.57
CA THR A 105 -5.40 7.10 8.71
C THR A 105 -5.99 6.78 7.36
N GLY A 106 -5.13 6.75 6.36
CA GLY A 106 -5.49 6.38 4.99
C GLY A 106 -4.35 6.59 4.02
N ARG A 107 -4.57 6.13 2.80
CA ARG A 107 -3.66 6.42 1.69
C ARG A 107 -4.07 7.71 1.00
N VAL A 108 -3.12 8.58 0.74
CA VAL A 108 -3.34 9.76 -0.11
C VAL A 108 -3.52 9.28 -1.55
N GLU A 109 -4.75 9.42 -2.08
CA GLU A 109 -5.08 8.97 -3.43
C GLU A 109 -4.57 9.96 -4.49
N ARG A 110 -4.61 11.24 -4.18
CA ARG A 110 -4.16 12.31 -5.07
C ARG A 110 -3.83 13.59 -4.31
N GLY A 111 -3.04 14.43 -4.94
CA GLY A 111 -2.65 15.73 -4.41
C GLY A 111 -1.57 15.64 -3.33
N THR A 112 -1.34 16.78 -2.71
CA THR A 112 -0.38 16.95 -1.60
C THR A 112 -1.10 17.57 -0.40
N LEU A 113 -0.76 17.12 0.78
CA LEU A 113 -1.24 17.62 2.08
C LEU A 113 -0.06 18.20 2.84
N HIS A 114 -0.17 19.44 3.30
CA HIS A 114 0.85 20.06 4.13
C HIS A 114 0.38 20.21 5.57
N LEU A 115 1.35 20.35 6.46
CA LEU A 115 1.09 20.67 7.84
C LEU A 115 0.35 22.04 7.94
N ASN A 116 -0.70 22.10 8.76
CA ASN A 116 -1.64 23.23 8.93
C ASN A 116 -2.61 23.47 7.76
N ASP A 117 -2.66 22.61 6.77
CA ASP A 117 -3.71 22.68 5.76
C ASP A 117 -5.09 22.45 6.37
N SER A 118 -6.08 23.14 5.78
CA SER A 118 -7.49 22.87 6.05
C SER A 118 -7.99 21.78 5.13
N VAL A 119 -8.63 20.77 5.70
CA VAL A 119 -9.27 19.68 4.95
C VAL A 119 -10.75 19.61 5.29
N GLU A 120 -11.55 19.18 4.35
CA GLU A 120 -12.98 18.95 4.51
C GLU A 120 -13.26 17.46 4.65
N ILE A 121 -14.06 17.10 5.65
CA ILE A 121 -14.53 15.74 5.86
C ILE A 121 -15.83 15.60 5.09
N VAL A 122 -15.85 14.72 4.10
CA VAL A 122 -16.95 14.54 3.15
C VAL A 122 -17.48 13.10 3.22
N GLY A 123 -18.77 12.95 2.97
CA GLY A 123 -19.46 11.66 2.83
C GLY A 123 -20.05 11.12 4.15
N ILE A 124 -21.03 10.23 3.99
CA ILE A 124 -21.83 9.55 5.04
C ILE A 124 -22.73 10.50 5.84
N LYS A 125 -22.26 11.70 6.20
CA LYS A 125 -23.05 12.71 6.91
C LYS A 125 -23.54 13.78 5.95
N GLU A 126 -24.68 14.40 6.26
CA GLU A 126 -25.28 15.43 5.40
C GLU A 126 -24.44 16.73 5.38
N GLU A 127 -23.76 17.04 6.49
CA GLU A 127 -22.96 18.24 6.59
C GLU A 127 -21.45 17.93 6.53
N ASN A 128 -20.77 18.58 5.60
CA ASN A 128 -19.32 18.57 5.51
C ASN A 128 -18.72 19.41 6.64
N ARG A 129 -17.59 19.00 7.15
CA ARG A 129 -16.89 19.72 8.22
C ARG A 129 -15.44 20.00 7.85
N THR A 130 -15.04 21.26 7.95
CA THR A 130 -13.65 21.67 7.75
C THR A 130 -12.87 21.58 9.05
N VAL A 131 -11.70 20.96 9.00
CA VAL A 131 -10.77 20.79 10.12
C VAL A 131 -9.34 21.11 9.67
N VAL A 132 -8.45 21.38 10.64
CA VAL A 132 -7.05 21.67 10.35
C VAL A 132 -6.19 20.46 10.69
N VAL A 133 -5.28 20.11 9.80
CA VAL A 133 -4.28 19.06 10.00
C VAL A 133 -3.11 19.63 10.79
N THR A 134 -2.91 19.14 12.01
CA THR A 134 -1.86 19.63 12.91
C THR A 134 -0.66 18.69 13.05
N GLY A 135 -0.70 17.58 12.38
CA GLY A 135 0.41 16.62 12.31
C GLY A 135 0.18 15.62 11.20
N ILE A 136 1.26 15.21 10.57
CA ILE A 136 1.29 14.14 9.56
C ILE A 136 2.34 13.15 10.02
N GLU A 137 1.99 11.87 10.10
CA GLU A 137 2.90 10.82 10.53
C GLU A 137 2.86 9.64 9.56
N MET A 138 4.03 9.14 9.18
CA MET A 138 4.20 7.93 8.38
C MET A 138 5.36 7.11 8.96
N PHE A 139 5.14 5.80 9.21
CA PHE A 139 6.15 4.89 9.79
C PHE A 139 6.82 5.44 11.07
N ARG A 140 6.04 6.07 11.97
CA ARG A 140 6.50 6.71 13.22
C ARG A 140 7.44 7.91 13.00
N LYS A 141 7.45 8.49 11.81
CA LYS A 141 8.16 9.74 11.50
C LYS A 141 7.16 10.84 11.26
N LEU A 142 7.42 12.01 11.85
CA LEU A 142 6.66 13.22 11.57
C LEU A 142 7.11 13.79 10.24
N LEU A 143 6.15 14.22 9.43
CA LEU A 143 6.36 14.80 8.12
C LEU A 143 5.76 16.21 8.08
N ASP A 144 6.36 17.08 7.26
CA ASP A 144 5.82 18.41 6.96
C ASP A 144 4.78 18.35 5.84
N GLU A 145 4.90 17.37 4.96
CA GLU A 145 3.98 17.12 3.84
C GLU A 145 3.81 15.63 3.56
N ALA A 146 2.70 15.29 2.89
CA ALA A 146 2.44 13.97 2.33
C ALA A 146 1.83 14.11 0.94
N GLN A 147 2.17 13.18 0.04
CA GLN A 147 1.76 13.23 -1.36
C GLN A 147 1.02 11.95 -1.79
N ALA A 148 0.42 12.00 -2.97
CA ALA A 148 -0.25 10.85 -3.57
C ALA A 148 0.59 9.57 -3.49
N GLY A 149 -0.01 8.49 -2.98
CA GLY A 149 0.64 7.19 -2.74
C GLY A 149 1.11 6.97 -1.30
N ASP A 150 1.23 8.02 -0.48
CA ASP A 150 1.69 7.89 0.90
C ASP A 150 0.57 7.38 1.82
N ASN A 151 0.89 6.42 2.69
CA ASN A 151 0.01 5.95 3.76
C ASN A 151 0.33 6.73 5.03
N ILE A 152 -0.61 7.53 5.50
CA ILE A 152 -0.38 8.47 6.59
C ILE A 152 -1.41 8.40 7.71
N GLY A 153 -1.03 8.91 8.87
CA GLY A 153 -1.93 9.34 9.94
C GLY A 153 -1.98 10.86 9.99
N ALA A 154 -3.14 11.43 9.69
CA ALA A 154 -3.38 12.87 9.78
C ALA A 154 -4.00 13.23 11.14
N LEU A 155 -3.30 14.03 11.95
CA LEU A 155 -3.79 14.54 13.22
C LEU A 155 -4.70 15.73 12.97
N LEU A 156 -5.97 15.60 13.34
CA LEU A 156 -7.02 16.58 13.08
C LEU A 156 -7.35 17.39 14.33
N ARG A 157 -7.35 18.71 14.22
CA ARG A 157 -7.70 19.61 15.32
C ARG A 157 -9.20 19.87 15.38
N GLY A 158 -9.75 19.90 16.60
CA GLY A 158 -11.11 20.35 16.86
C GLY A 158 -12.20 19.37 16.46
N ILE A 159 -11.85 18.10 16.32
CA ILE A 159 -12.80 17.02 16.03
C ILE A 159 -12.61 15.87 17.02
N GLN A 160 -13.71 15.25 17.42
CA GLN A 160 -13.72 14.04 18.23
C GLN A 160 -13.79 12.81 17.35
N ARG A 161 -13.29 11.66 17.86
CA ARG A 161 -13.32 10.37 17.15
C ARG A 161 -14.74 9.99 16.68
N THR A 162 -15.77 10.34 17.42
CA THR A 162 -17.18 10.04 17.09
C THR A 162 -17.74 10.88 15.94
N GLU A 163 -17.04 11.94 15.56
CA GLU A 163 -17.47 12.87 14.52
C GLU A 163 -16.91 12.53 13.13
N ILE A 164 -15.90 11.65 13.07
CA ILE A 164 -15.31 11.11 11.83
C ILE A 164 -15.29 9.59 11.90
N GLN A 165 -15.46 8.92 10.77
CA GLN A 165 -15.49 7.46 10.71
C GLN A 165 -14.90 6.94 9.41
N ARG A 166 -14.51 5.65 9.43
CA ARG A 166 -14.08 4.92 8.23
C ARG A 166 -15.10 5.03 7.10
N GLY A 167 -14.61 5.24 5.88
CA GLY A 167 -15.42 5.40 4.68
C GLY A 167 -15.76 6.84 4.32
N GLN A 168 -15.51 7.80 5.22
CA GLN A 168 -15.49 9.22 4.86
C GLN A 168 -14.19 9.56 4.12
N VAL A 169 -14.12 10.75 3.55
CA VAL A 169 -12.97 11.22 2.78
C VAL A 169 -12.49 12.55 3.34
N LEU A 170 -11.18 12.70 3.53
CA LEU A 170 -10.54 13.99 3.71
C LEU A 170 -10.17 14.55 2.35
N ALA A 171 -10.64 15.75 2.05
CA ALA A 171 -10.40 16.40 0.77
C ALA A 171 -10.02 17.87 0.94
N LYS A 172 -9.43 18.45 -0.10
CA LYS A 172 -9.25 19.90 -0.16
C LYS A 172 -10.64 20.57 -0.16
N PRO A 173 -10.90 21.57 0.70
CA PRO A 173 -12.24 22.18 0.82
C PRO A 173 -12.83 22.62 -0.52
N GLY A 174 -14.10 22.27 -0.75
CA GLY A 174 -14.84 22.64 -1.95
C GLY A 174 -14.46 21.91 -3.24
N THR A 175 -13.66 20.83 -3.16
CA THR A 175 -13.22 20.08 -4.36
C THR A 175 -13.96 18.76 -4.55
N VAL A 176 -14.77 18.35 -3.60
CA VAL A 176 -15.63 17.15 -3.63
C VAL A 176 -17.04 17.56 -3.23
N THR A 177 -18.03 17.14 -4.01
CA THR A 177 -19.46 17.37 -3.78
C THR A 177 -20.18 16.05 -3.57
#